data_a9f2721e35ee3df21cd5910ced670b0c
#
_entry.id   a9f2721e35ee3df21cd5910ced670b0c
#
_cell.length_a   1.000
_cell.length_b   1.000
_cell.length_c   1.000
_cell.angle_alpha   90.00
_cell.angle_beta   90.00
_cell.angle_gamma   90.00
#
_symmetry.space_group_name_H-M   'P 1'
#
loop_
_entity.id
_entity.type
_entity.pdbx_description
1 polymer ?
#
loop_
_entity_poly.entity_id
_entity_poly.type
_entity_poly.pdbx_seq_one_letter_code
_entity_poly.pdbx_strand_id
1 'polypeptide(L)'
;MAKNEQPREMPVWFDGKSINEALFCDDFLSRHKIIYTNGAFFTPDGRIANDLPLRGEIFEELKCCAVSNIPRKISNIVELMKLAALVEDFPPEQDRIHLSNGTLTLDGSFTEGRPKIVRSRLSVAFQPDAPRPGLWLSFLDGLLYPEDIPTLQEFIGYCLIPSNKGQRMMVMKGSGGEGKSQIGAVLSALFGGNMKDGSIGKISENRFARADLEHVLLCVDDDMRMEALRQTNYEKSIVTAQGKMDLERKGRQSYQGWMFARLLAFSNGDLQALFDRSDGFYRRQLVLTTRERPAGRVDDPDLAEKMKAEVEGIFLWAFEGLRRLVANNFKFTESQRTRENREAVKRDNNNVFDFLESEGYIRLKADASISSKELYEAYQIYCAENNLTTMKPRSFSDAVIASQGKYNLEYCNNVTNAAGRRVRGFFGIEALVHPNISVFSGDSLRTYRETHRKGGGTEPLYVRTQRLALLPHILQTRLTA
;
A
#
# COMPACT_ATOMS: atom_id res chain seq x y z
N MET A 1 17.60 -62.13 -1.62
CA MET A 1 18.46 -61.35 -2.51
C MET A 1 18.98 -60.18 -1.68
N ALA A 2 20.20 -60.24 -1.20
CA ALA A 2 20.86 -59.18 -0.43
C ALA A 2 21.18 -58.02 -1.42
N LYS A 3 20.62 -56.83 -1.16
CA LYS A 3 21.05 -55.60 -1.86
C LYS A 3 22.49 -55.35 -1.49
N ASN A 4 23.40 -55.40 -2.48
CA ASN A 4 24.75 -54.87 -2.40
C ASN A 4 24.68 -53.38 -2.11
N GLU A 5 24.67 -52.99 -0.84
CA GLU A 5 24.99 -51.63 -0.44
C GLU A 5 26.50 -51.50 -0.51
N GLN A 6 27.01 -50.77 -1.50
CA GLN A 6 28.40 -50.31 -1.50
C GLN A 6 28.65 -49.56 -0.19
N PRO A 7 29.80 -49.80 0.48
CA PRO A 7 30.15 -49.06 1.69
C PRO A 7 30.18 -47.57 1.33
N ARG A 8 29.26 -46.77 1.88
CA ARG A 8 29.33 -45.31 1.75
C ARG A 8 30.62 -44.87 2.41
N GLU A 9 31.54 -44.29 1.64
CA GLU A 9 32.70 -43.61 2.19
C GLU A 9 32.25 -42.68 3.29
N MET A 10 32.87 -42.77 4.48
CA MET A 10 32.54 -41.87 5.59
C MET A 10 32.87 -40.42 5.19
N PRO A 11 31.98 -39.47 5.47
CA PRO A 11 32.26 -38.07 5.17
C PRO A 11 33.52 -37.58 5.90
N VAL A 12 34.31 -36.72 5.26
CA VAL A 12 35.59 -36.18 5.81
C VAL A 12 35.41 -35.49 7.17
N TRP A 13 34.22 -35.01 7.44
CA TRP A 13 33.85 -34.32 8.67
C TRP A 13 33.36 -35.24 9.80
N PHE A 14 33.32 -36.58 9.58
CA PHE A 14 32.88 -37.57 10.57
C PHE A 14 33.96 -38.62 10.81
N ASP A 15 34.44 -38.74 12.04
CA ASP A 15 35.51 -39.71 12.42
C ASP A 15 34.98 -41.07 12.93
N GLY A 16 33.69 -41.33 12.75
CA GLY A 16 32.98 -42.51 13.26
C GLY A 16 32.43 -42.37 14.69
N LYS A 17 32.76 -41.30 15.40
CA LYS A 17 32.27 -40.99 16.76
C LYS A 17 31.77 -39.57 16.92
N SER A 18 32.44 -38.62 16.32
CA SER A 18 32.15 -37.20 16.44
C SER A 18 32.12 -36.50 15.09
N ILE A 19 31.44 -35.38 15.05
CA ILE A 19 31.35 -34.49 13.89
C ILE A 19 32.29 -33.31 14.11
N ASN A 20 33.17 -33.05 13.16
CA ASN A 20 33.89 -31.80 13.06
C ASN A 20 33.02 -30.77 12.36
N GLU A 21 32.44 -29.86 13.15
CA GLU A 21 31.44 -28.89 12.70
C GLU A 21 32.03 -27.90 11.67
N ALA A 22 33.31 -27.56 11.77
CA ALA A 22 33.98 -26.68 10.82
C ALA A 22 34.19 -27.38 9.45
N LEU A 23 34.68 -28.61 9.44
CA LEU A 23 34.81 -29.38 8.20
C LEU A 23 33.47 -29.68 7.55
N PHE A 24 32.42 -29.94 8.37
CA PHE A 24 31.05 -30.05 7.84
C PHE A 24 30.63 -28.77 7.13
N CYS A 25 30.85 -27.61 7.77
CA CYS A 25 30.50 -26.32 7.23
C CYS A 25 31.18 -26.07 5.88
N ASP A 26 32.50 -26.36 5.78
CA ASP A 26 33.29 -26.20 4.55
C ASP A 26 32.75 -27.12 3.44
N ASP A 27 32.52 -28.38 3.74
CA ASP A 27 32.00 -29.38 2.80
C ASP A 27 30.58 -28.96 2.32
N PHE A 28 29.69 -28.59 3.25
CA PHE A 28 28.34 -28.16 2.93
C PHE A 28 28.34 -26.93 2.01
N LEU A 29 29.10 -25.88 2.36
CA LEU A 29 29.22 -24.67 1.56
C LEU A 29 29.87 -24.87 0.19
N SER A 30 30.77 -25.90 0.07
CA SER A 30 31.35 -26.25 -1.23
C SER A 30 30.32 -26.80 -2.22
N ARG A 31 29.32 -27.49 -1.72
CA ARG A 31 28.21 -28.09 -2.51
C ARG A 31 27.03 -27.16 -2.70
N HIS A 32 26.82 -26.22 -1.78
CA HIS A 32 25.69 -25.29 -1.78
C HIS A 32 26.16 -23.85 -1.96
N LYS A 33 25.66 -23.17 -2.99
CA LYS A 33 25.94 -21.74 -3.17
C LYS A 33 25.11 -20.92 -2.17
N ILE A 34 25.69 -20.64 -0.99
CA ILE A 34 25.07 -19.90 0.08
C ILE A 34 26.00 -18.77 0.50
N ILE A 35 25.43 -17.57 0.69
CA ILE A 35 26.11 -16.45 1.33
C ILE A 35 25.28 -15.93 2.50
N TYR A 36 25.94 -15.24 3.42
CA TYR A 36 25.30 -14.58 4.54
C TYR A 36 25.65 -13.10 4.55
N THR A 37 24.65 -12.25 4.62
CA THR A 37 24.83 -10.80 4.74
C THR A 37 23.60 -10.16 5.40
N ASN A 38 23.78 -9.10 6.16
CA ASN A 38 22.71 -8.35 6.85
C ASN A 38 21.73 -9.22 7.65
N GLY A 39 22.24 -10.29 8.27
CA GLY A 39 21.42 -11.15 9.11
C GLY A 39 20.53 -12.15 8.37
N ALA A 40 20.76 -12.38 7.07
CA ALA A 40 20.03 -13.34 6.26
C ALA A 40 20.95 -14.17 5.36
N PHE A 41 20.57 -15.43 5.11
CA PHE A 41 21.19 -16.28 4.09
C PHE A 41 20.52 -16.03 2.73
N PHE A 42 21.35 -16.11 1.68
CA PHE A 42 20.93 -15.99 0.29
C PHE A 42 21.51 -17.13 -0.54
N THR A 43 20.70 -17.61 -1.47
CA THR A 43 21.03 -18.66 -2.45
C THR A 43 20.72 -18.17 -3.86
N PRO A 44 21.01 -18.97 -4.91
CA PRO A 44 20.51 -18.67 -6.25
C PRO A 44 18.97 -18.57 -6.35
N ASP A 45 18.22 -19.13 -5.39
CA ASP A 45 16.77 -19.05 -5.33
C ASP A 45 16.26 -17.82 -4.56
N GLY A 46 17.18 -16.97 -4.10
CA GLY A 46 16.86 -15.76 -3.37
C GLY A 46 17.14 -15.88 -1.87
N ARG A 47 16.46 -15.04 -1.08
CA ARG A 47 16.60 -15.03 0.37
C ARG A 47 15.99 -16.27 1.00
N ILE A 48 16.68 -16.87 1.95
CA ILE A 48 16.12 -17.86 2.87
C ILE A 48 15.31 -17.08 3.93
N ALA A 49 13.99 -17.19 3.88
CA ALA A 49 13.08 -16.41 4.75
C ALA A 49 13.27 -16.76 6.23
N ASN A 50 13.49 -18.05 6.54
CA ASN A 50 13.88 -18.53 7.85
C ASN A 50 14.87 -19.67 7.69
N ASP A 51 15.63 -19.99 8.73
CA ASP A 51 16.69 -21.01 8.67
C ASP A 51 16.19 -22.45 8.88
N LEU A 52 14.89 -22.69 9.04
CA LEU A 52 14.35 -24.03 9.25
C LEU A 52 14.61 -25.00 8.08
N PRO A 53 14.41 -24.62 6.81
CA PRO A 53 14.77 -25.49 5.69
C PRO A 53 16.25 -25.86 5.70
N LEU A 54 17.14 -24.89 5.89
CA LEU A 54 18.58 -25.10 5.99
C LEU A 54 18.95 -26.03 7.15
N ARG A 55 18.31 -25.85 8.32
CA ARG A 55 18.46 -26.75 9.47
C ARG A 55 17.95 -28.14 9.17
N GLY A 56 16.90 -28.27 8.40
CA GLY A 56 16.37 -29.54 7.92
C GLY A 56 17.35 -30.26 7.00
N GLU A 57 17.95 -29.59 6.04
CA GLU A 57 19.00 -30.16 5.16
C GLU A 57 20.22 -30.65 5.97
N ILE A 58 20.70 -29.79 6.90
CA ILE A 58 21.81 -30.16 7.80
C ILE A 58 21.43 -31.39 8.64
N PHE A 59 20.17 -31.43 9.17
CA PHE A 59 19.72 -32.58 9.95
C PHE A 59 19.70 -33.86 9.11
N GLU A 60 19.22 -33.85 7.88
CA GLU A 60 19.19 -35.01 7.00
C GLU A 60 20.59 -35.56 6.73
N GLU A 61 21.58 -34.69 6.59
CA GLU A 61 22.96 -35.13 6.42
C GLU A 61 23.58 -35.71 7.70
N LEU A 62 23.24 -35.13 8.87
CA LEU A 62 23.79 -35.57 10.16
C LEU A 62 23.18 -36.85 10.70
N LYS A 63 21.90 -37.12 10.37
CA LYS A 63 21.19 -38.26 10.97
C LYS A 63 21.79 -39.63 10.67
N CYS A 64 22.52 -39.76 9.56
CA CYS A 64 23.22 -41.01 9.20
C CYS A 64 24.41 -41.32 10.11
N CYS A 65 24.91 -40.33 10.86
CA CYS A 65 26.14 -40.44 11.65
C CYS A 65 25.90 -40.87 13.12
N ALA A 66 24.70 -41.18 13.54
CA ALA A 66 24.33 -41.68 14.87
C ALA A 66 24.98 -40.93 16.07
N VAL A 67 25.10 -39.59 15.97
CA VAL A 67 25.73 -38.74 16.99
C VAL A 67 24.71 -38.22 18.01
N SER A 68 25.19 -37.94 19.23
CA SER A 68 24.36 -37.30 20.26
C SER A 68 24.28 -35.80 20.07
N ASN A 69 23.22 -35.16 20.67
CA ASN A 69 23.04 -33.71 20.69
C ASN A 69 22.92 -33.03 19.30
N ILE A 70 22.31 -33.69 18.33
CA ILE A 70 22.12 -33.17 16.97
C ILE A 70 21.56 -31.74 16.96
N PRO A 71 20.52 -31.36 17.75
CA PRO A 71 20.00 -29.98 17.71
C PRO A 71 21.03 -28.91 18.06
N ARG A 72 21.90 -29.19 19.04
CA ARG A 72 23.02 -28.28 19.39
C ARG A 72 24.07 -28.20 18.31
N LYS A 73 24.39 -29.31 17.68
CA LYS A 73 25.35 -29.36 16.56
C LYS A 73 24.83 -28.57 15.37
N ILE A 74 23.55 -28.73 14.98
CA ILE A 74 22.94 -27.94 13.94
C ILE A 74 23.01 -26.44 14.26
N SER A 75 22.75 -26.06 15.51
CA SER A 75 22.83 -24.65 15.92
C SER A 75 24.25 -24.10 15.79
N ASN A 76 25.25 -24.86 16.21
CA ASN A 76 26.68 -24.50 16.08
C ASN A 76 27.08 -24.38 14.59
N ILE A 77 26.69 -25.35 13.76
CA ILE A 77 26.96 -25.34 12.31
C ILE A 77 26.37 -24.12 11.65
N VAL A 78 25.09 -23.77 11.97
CA VAL A 78 24.45 -22.57 11.40
C VAL A 78 25.18 -21.29 11.84
N GLU A 79 25.68 -21.22 13.10
CA GLU A 79 26.48 -20.05 13.52
C GLU A 79 27.83 -20.01 12.81
N LEU A 80 28.50 -21.15 12.61
CA LEU A 80 29.74 -21.23 11.81
C LEU A 80 29.48 -20.83 10.35
N MET A 81 28.40 -21.28 9.74
CA MET A 81 28.02 -20.91 8.38
C MET A 81 27.82 -19.40 8.23
N LYS A 82 27.28 -18.71 9.24
CA LYS A 82 27.15 -17.25 9.22
C LYS A 82 28.50 -16.54 9.12
N LEU A 83 29.52 -17.11 9.71
CA LEU A 83 30.91 -16.59 9.65
C LEU A 83 31.61 -16.98 8.35
N ALA A 84 31.52 -18.25 7.96
CA ALA A 84 32.20 -18.76 6.78
C ALA A 84 31.61 -18.23 5.45
N ALA A 85 30.30 -18.02 5.41
CA ALA A 85 29.59 -17.49 4.24
C ALA A 85 29.39 -15.96 4.26
N LEU A 86 30.03 -15.27 5.22
CA LEU A 86 29.87 -13.82 5.37
C LEU A 86 30.47 -13.07 4.16
N VAL A 87 29.64 -12.22 3.56
CA VAL A 87 30.08 -11.33 2.47
C VAL A 87 29.57 -9.90 2.71
N GLU A 88 30.20 -8.95 2.01
CA GLU A 88 29.66 -7.59 1.96
C GLU A 88 28.25 -7.55 1.41
N ASP A 89 27.49 -6.55 1.83
CA ASP A 89 26.15 -6.33 1.35
C ASP A 89 26.15 -5.95 -0.13
N PHE A 90 25.20 -6.51 -0.88
CA PHE A 90 25.09 -6.25 -2.32
C PHE A 90 23.74 -5.57 -2.63
N PRO A 91 23.73 -4.59 -3.57
CA PRO A 91 22.51 -3.87 -3.92
C PRO A 91 21.54 -4.77 -4.70
N PRO A 92 20.22 -4.47 -4.66
CA PRO A 92 19.26 -5.12 -5.54
C PRO A 92 19.49 -4.71 -7.00
N GLU A 93 19.36 -5.65 -7.92
CA GLU A 93 19.46 -5.41 -9.37
C GLU A 93 18.10 -4.86 -9.87
N GLN A 94 18.04 -3.55 -10.19
CA GLN A 94 16.79 -2.85 -10.52
C GLN A 94 16.42 -2.95 -12.01
N ASP A 95 17.29 -3.48 -12.85
CA ASP A 95 17.19 -3.53 -14.32
C ASP A 95 16.88 -4.94 -14.84
N ARG A 96 16.62 -5.89 -13.96
CA ARG A 96 16.37 -7.28 -14.33
C ARG A 96 15.44 -7.99 -13.38
N ILE A 97 14.83 -9.05 -13.89
CA ILE A 97 13.89 -9.90 -13.16
C ILE A 97 14.49 -11.30 -13.09
N HIS A 98 14.68 -11.81 -11.89
CA HIS A 98 15.14 -13.17 -11.66
C HIS A 98 13.94 -14.11 -11.57
N LEU A 99 13.88 -15.08 -12.45
CA LEU A 99 12.79 -16.05 -12.63
C LEU A 99 13.27 -17.45 -12.27
N SER A 100 12.36 -18.40 -12.08
CA SER A 100 12.69 -19.77 -11.67
C SER A 100 13.63 -20.47 -12.64
N ASN A 101 13.61 -20.14 -13.92
CA ASN A 101 14.44 -20.73 -14.98
C ASN A 101 15.58 -19.82 -15.50
N GLY A 102 15.66 -18.56 -15.07
CA GLY A 102 16.71 -17.66 -15.56
C GLY A 102 16.59 -16.21 -15.12
N THR A 103 17.16 -15.31 -15.91
CA THR A 103 17.13 -13.87 -15.68
C THR A 103 16.70 -13.13 -16.95
N LEU A 104 15.68 -12.30 -16.82
CA LEU A 104 15.13 -11.46 -17.88
C LEU A 104 15.52 -10.00 -17.61
N THR A 105 16.11 -9.34 -18.62
CA THR A 105 16.41 -7.90 -18.57
C THR A 105 15.22 -7.07 -19.08
N LEU A 106 15.20 -5.77 -18.77
CA LEU A 106 14.09 -4.90 -19.16
C LEU A 106 13.97 -4.70 -20.69
N ASP A 107 15.05 -4.93 -21.43
CA ASP A 107 15.03 -4.93 -22.90
C ASP A 107 14.40 -6.18 -23.51
N GLY A 108 14.14 -7.21 -22.68
CA GLY A 108 13.57 -8.49 -23.09
C GLY A 108 14.59 -9.60 -23.36
N SER A 109 15.89 -9.35 -23.14
CA SER A 109 16.91 -10.39 -23.26
C SER A 109 16.82 -11.37 -22.09
N PHE A 110 16.78 -12.68 -22.41
CA PHE A 110 16.70 -13.75 -21.40
C PHE A 110 18.00 -14.56 -21.36
N THR A 111 18.47 -14.82 -20.16
CA THR A 111 19.60 -15.72 -19.89
C THR A 111 19.10 -16.87 -19.03
N GLU A 112 19.19 -18.07 -19.57
CA GLU A 112 18.79 -19.30 -18.88
C GLU A 112 19.75 -19.65 -17.74
N GLY A 113 19.23 -20.33 -16.72
CA GLY A 113 20.00 -20.80 -15.58
C GLY A 113 20.03 -19.85 -14.40
N ARG A 114 20.55 -20.36 -13.28
CA ARG A 114 20.57 -19.67 -11.98
C ARG A 114 21.98 -19.61 -11.40
N PRO A 115 22.96 -19.02 -12.13
CA PRO A 115 24.35 -19.05 -11.69
C PRO A 115 24.65 -18.10 -10.53
N LYS A 116 23.86 -17.04 -10.38
CA LYS A 116 24.08 -15.98 -9.40
C LYS A 116 23.19 -16.14 -8.18
N ILE A 117 23.72 -15.79 -7.02
CA ILE A 117 22.96 -15.50 -5.82
C ILE A 117 22.26 -14.17 -6.00
N VAL A 118 20.98 -14.11 -5.65
CA VAL A 118 20.10 -12.96 -5.88
C VAL A 118 19.30 -12.62 -4.61
N ARG A 119 18.82 -11.38 -4.50
CA ARG A 119 17.98 -10.98 -3.36
C ARG A 119 16.56 -11.51 -3.44
N SER A 120 16.02 -11.57 -4.63
CA SER A 120 14.66 -12.03 -4.91
C SER A 120 14.64 -12.81 -6.21
N ARG A 121 13.90 -13.91 -6.23
CA ARG A 121 13.62 -14.71 -7.41
C ARG A 121 12.15 -15.04 -7.43
N LEU A 122 11.47 -14.75 -8.54
CA LEU A 122 10.07 -15.07 -8.73
C LEU A 122 9.88 -16.57 -8.95
N SER A 123 8.73 -17.07 -8.52
CA SER A 123 8.40 -18.50 -8.66
C SER A 123 8.06 -18.90 -10.10
N VAL A 124 7.65 -17.95 -10.92
CA VAL A 124 7.25 -18.16 -12.31
C VAL A 124 8.47 -18.37 -13.22
N ALA A 125 8.31 -19.21 -14.25
CA ALA A 125 9.28 -19.39 -15.32
C ALA A 125 9.03 -18.38 -16.46
N PHE A 126 10.10 -17.96 -17.15
CA PHE A 126 9.96 -17.24 -18.41
C PHE A 126 9.63 -18.24 -19.54
N GLN A 127 8.48 -18.06 -20.14
CA GLN A 127 8.00 -18.80 -21.30
C GLN A 127 7.53 -17.79 -22.35
N PRO A 128 8.37 -17.42 -23.34
CA PRO A 128 8.04 -16.37 -24.31
C PRO A 128 6.78 -16.68 -25.15
N ASP A 129 6.50 -17.98 -25.32
CA ASP A 129 5.35 -18.48 -26.07
C ASP A 129 4.17 -18.89 -25.18
N ALA A 130 4.17 -18.47 -23.90
CA ALA A 130 3.06 -18.77 -23.00
C ALA A 130 1.75 -18.24 -23.57
N PRO A 131 0.66 -19.01 -23.47
CA PRO A 131 -0.64 -18.58 -23.97
C PRO A 131 -1.09 -17.26 -23.32
N ARG A 132 -1.82 -16.45 -24.09
CA ARG A 132 -2.47 -15.25 -23.55
C ARG A 132 -3.38 -15.67 -22.38
N PRO A 133 -3.30 -15.00 -21.22
CA PRO A 133 -4.05 -15.38 -20.02
C PRO A 133 -5.52 -14.98 -20.16
N GLY A 134 -6.29 -15.80 -20.83
CA GLY A 134 -7.66 -15.48 -21.25
C GLY A 134 -8.61 -15.32 -20.09
N LEU A 135 -8.52 -16.20 -19.09
CA LEU A 135 -9.38 -16.15 -17.90
C LEU A 135 -9.05 -14.94 -17.02
N TRP A 136 -7.76 -14.68 -16.81
CA TRP A 136 -7.30 -13.49 -16.09
C TRP A 136 -7.81 -12.19 -16.73
N LEU A 137 -7.67 -12.05 -18.03
CA LEU A 137 -8.09 -10.85 -18.75
C LEU A 137 -9.62 -10.70 -18.71
N SER A 138 -10.37 -11.77 -18.89
CA SER A 138 -11.83 -11.77 -18.77
C SER A 138 -12.29 -11.40 -17.35
N PHE A 139 -11.57 -11.90 -16.34
CA PHE A 139 -11.83 -11.53 -14.95
C PHE A 139 -11.60 -10.04 -14.72
N LEU A 140 -10.50 -9.48 -15.23
CA LEU A 140 -10.20 -8.03 -15.10
C LEU A 140 -11.23 -7.18 -15.83
N ASP A 141 -11.67 -7.57 -17.03
CA ASP A 141 -12.73 -6.88 -17.78
C ASP A 141 -14.06 -6.85 -17.03
N GLY A 142 -14.34 -7.90 -16.25
CA GLY A 142 -15.52 -7.95 -15.38
C GLY A 142 -15.38 -7.13 -14.10
N LEU A 143 -14.16 -6.99 -13.59
CA LEU A 143 -13.89 -6.36 -12.29
C LEU A 143 -13.61 -4.86 -12.39
N LEU A 144 -12.89 -4.42 -13.43
CA LEU A 144 -12.40 -3.06 -13.58
C LEU A 144 -13.02 -2.37 -14.80
N TYR A 145 -12.94 -1.06 -14.81
CA TYR A 145 -13.21 -0.29 -16.02
C TYR A 145 -12.05 -0.45 -16.99
N PRO A 146 -12.31 -0.59 -18.30
CA PRO A 146 -11.26 -0.87 -19.30
C PRO A 146 -10.11 0.12 -19.29
N GLU A 147 -10.40 1.41 -19.04
CA GLU A 147 -9.42 2.48 -18.97
C GLU A 147 -8.46 2.38 -17.77
N ASP A 148 -8.80 1.59 -16.74
CA ASP A 148 -8.00 1.41 -15.52
C ASP A 148 -7.11 0.15 -15.58
N ILE A 149 -7.41 -0.78 -16.48
CA ILE A 149 -6.63 -2.02 -16.65
C ILE A 149 -5.16 -1.75 -16.99
N PRO A 150 -4.81 -0.78 -17.87
CA PRO A 150 -3.41 -0.43 -18.13
C PRO A 150 -2.67 0.07 -16.87
N THR A 151 -3.34 0.79 -15.96
CA THR A 151 -2.76 1.25 -14.70
C THR A 151 -2.42 0.05 -13.79
N LEU A 152 -3.33 -0.92 -13.68
CA LEU A 152 -3.09 -2.16 -12.91
C LEU A 152 -1.97 -2.98 -13.53
N GLN A 153 -1.95 -3.14 -14.85
CA GLN A 153 -0.90 -3.85 -15.59
C GLN A 153 0.48 -3.27 -15.32
N GLU A 154 0.61 -1.95 -15.40
CA GLU A 154 1.85 -1.24 -15.09
C GLU A 154 2.24 -1.40 -13.63
N PHE A 155 1.28 -1.38 -12.70
CA PHE A 155 1.57 -1.52 -11.28
C PHE A 155 2.06 -2.93 -10.94
N ILE A 156 1.42 -3.98 -11.45
CA ILE A 156 1.89 -5.36 -11.26
C ILE A 156 3.26 -5.55 -11.91
N GLY A 157 3.44 -5.02 -13.12
CA GLY A 157 4.74 -5.00 -13.79
C GLY A 157 5.82 -4.28 -12.98
N TYR A 158 5.51 -3.14 -12.40
CA TYR A 158 6.40 -2.39 -11.51
C TYR A 158 6.84 -3.19 -10.28
N CYS A 159 5.98 -4.08 -9.79
CA CYS A 159 6.32 -4.96 -8.69
C CYS A 159 7.32 -6.06 -9.05
N LEU A 160 7.56 -6.37 -10.34
CA LEU A 160 8.50 -7.39 -10.77
C LEU A 160 9.97 -7.04 -10.51
N ILE A 161 10.30 -5.77 -10.34
CA ILE A 161 11.67 -5.28 -10.12
C ILE A 161 11.82 -4.61 -8.74
N PRO A 162 12.99 -4.70 -8.08
CA PRO A 162 13.23 -4.07 -6.78
C PRO A 162 13.53 -2.56 -6.93
N SER A 163 12.56 -1.78 -7.42
CA SER A 163 12.72 -0.35 -7.69
C SER A 163 11.54 0.45 -7.18
N ASN A 164 11.80 1.60 -6.56
CA ASN A 164 10.79 2.56 -6.13
C ASN A 164 10.76 3.85 -6.99
N LYS A 165 11.31 3.81 -8.21
CA LYS A 165 11.35 4.98 -9.10
C LYS A 165 9.97 5.55 -9.43
N GLY A 166 8.94 4.71 -9.51
CA GLY A 166 7.56 5.12 -9.77
C GLY A 166 6.89 5.82 -8.60
N GLN A 167 7.38 5.62 -7.37
CA GLN A 167 6.89 6.26 -6.14
C GLN A 167 5.37 6.15 -5.98
N ARG A 168 4.78 5.00 -6.27
CA ARG A 168 3.34 4.76 -6.18
C ARG A 168 3.01 3.53 -5.33
N MET A 169 1.93 3.64 -4.59
CA MET A 169 1.15 2.53 -4.04
C MET A 169 -0.19 2.44 -4.76
N MET A 170 -0.83 1.29 -4.69
CA MET A 170 -2.15 1.10 -5.29
C MET A 170 -3.20 0.82 -4.23
N VAL A 171 -4.34 1.46 -4.37
CA VAL A 171 -5.55 1.19 -3.59
C VAL A 171 -6.65 0.79 -4.56
N MET A 172 -7.20 -0.40 -4.39
CA MET A 172 -8.35 -0.86 -5.15
C MET A 172 -9.60 -0.83 -4.27
N LYS A 173 -10.50 0.07 -4.61
CA LYS A 173 -11.71 0.36 -3.88
C LYS A 173 -12.91 -0.40 -4.48
N GLY A 174 -13.77 -0.95 -3.63
CA GLY A 174 -15.04 -1.57 -4.02
C GLY A 174 -16.05 -1.58 -2.88
N SER A 175 -17.23 -2.13 -3.13
CA SER A 175 -18.31 -2.22 -2.13
C SER A 175 -18.30 -3.53 -1.34
N GLY A 176 -17.45 -4.49 -1.74
CA GLY A 176 -17.37 -5.84 -1.18
C GLY A 176 -18.01 -6.90 -2.08
N GLY A 177 -17.37 -8.06 -2.17
CA GLY A 177 -17.88 -9.21 -2.95
C GLY A 177 -17.64 -9.14 -4.46
N GLU A 178 -16.91 -8.14 -5.00
CA GLU A 178 -16.61 -8.05 -6.44
C GLU A 178 -15.52 -9.04 -6.88
N GLY A 179 -14.66 -9.48 -5.96
CA GLY A 179 -13.58 -10.42 -6.24
C GLY A 179 -12.17 -9.82 -6.19
N LYS A 180 -11.95 -8.67 -5.55
CA LYS A 180 -10.63 -8.04 -5.40
C LYS A 180 -9.56 -8.99 -4.85
N SER A 181 -9.90 -9.79 -3.84
CA SER A 181 -8.99 -10.77 -3.20
C SER A 181 -8.48 -11.84 -4.16
N GLN A 182 -9.19 -12.12 -5.27
CA GLN A 182 -8.73 -13.06 -6.29
C GLN A 182 -7.43 -12.55 -6.96
N ILE A 183 -7.27 -11.23 -7.08
CA ILE A 183 -6.02 -10.63 -7.58
C ILE A 183 -4.87 -11.01 -6.63
N GLY A 184 -5.04 -10.82 -5.31
CA GLY A 184 -4.04 -11.19 -4.31
C GLY A 184 -3.65 -12.66 -4.40
N ALA A 185 -4.63 -13.56 -4.54
CA ALA A 185 -4.40 -14.98 -4.70
C ALA A 185 -3.58 -15.33 -5.96
N VAL A 186 -3.83 -14.68 -7.08
CA VAL A 186 -3.04 -14.87 -8.32
C VAL A 186 -1.63 -14.30 -8.16
N LEU A 187 -1.49 -13.11 -7.57
CA LEU A 187 -0.19 -12.49 -7.33
C LEU A 187 0.68 -13.32 -6.40
N SER A 188 0.10 -14.07 -5.45
CA SER A 188 0.87 -14.98 -4.60
C SER A 188 1.56 -16.09 -5.38
N ALA A 189 0.95 -16.60 -6.46
CA ALA A 189 1.58 -17.56 -7.35
C ALA A 189 2.71 -16.93 -8.18
N LEU A 190 2.54 -15.69 -8.63
CA LEU A 190 3.54 -14.97 -9.43
C LEU A 190 4.77 -14.61 -8.60
N PHE A 191 4.58 -14.06 -7.42
CA PHE A 191 5.66 -13.51 -6.59
C PHE A 191 6.26 -14.53 -5.61
N GLY A 192 5.51 -15.55 -5.21
CA GLY A 192 5.95 -16.55 -4.23
C GLY A 192 6.43 -15.90 -2.94
N GLY A 193 7.61 -16.31 -2.44
CA GLY A 193 8.23 -15.77 -1.23
C GLY A 193 8.59 -14.29 -1.26
N ASN A 194 8.45 -13.61 -2.40
CA ASN A 194 8.69 -12.16 -2.54
C ASN A 194 7.42 -11.32 -2.31
N MET A 195 6.28 -11.96 -2.06
CA MET A 195 5.05 -11.32 -1.63
C MET A 195 4.81 -11.54 -0.15
N LYS A 196 4.25 -10.54 0.51
CA LYS A 196 3.81 -10.63 1.90
C LYS A 196 2.37 -10.15 2.01
N ASP A 197 1.53 -10.96 2.64
CA ASP A 197 0.23 -10.51 3.13
C ASP A 197 0.43 -9.80 4.47
N GLY A 198 -0.10 -8.59 4.59
CA GLY A 198 0.08 -7.80 5.80
C GLY A 198 -0.68 -6.49 5.81
N SER A 199 -1.09 -6.05 7.00
CA SER A 199 -1.81 -4.79 7.15
C SER A 199 -0.88 -3.59 7.01
N ILE A 200 -1.22 -2.69 6.09
CA ILE A 200 -0.54 -1.39 5.90
C ILE A 200 -0.67 -0.54 7.18
N GLY A 201 -1.81 -0.61 7.87
CA GLY A 201 -1.99 0.06 9.16
C GLY A 201 -0.97 -0.39 10.22
N LYS A 202 -0.66 -1.69 10.29
CA LYS A 202 0.38 -2.20 11.20
C LYS A 202 1.78 -1.71 10.85
N ILE A 203 2.08 -1.49 9.58
CA ILE A 203 3.37 -0.94 9.13
C ILE A 203 3.56 0.49 9.63
N SER A 204 2.48 1.28 9.67
CA SER A 204 2.48 2.61 10.25
C SER A 204 2.76 2.61 11.75
N GLU A 205 2.08 1.73 12.49
CA GLU A 205 2.06 1.76 13.94
C GLU A 205 3.21 0.98 14.59
N ASN A 206 3.68 -0.09 13.92
CA ASN A 206 4.64 -1.02 14.49
C ASN A 206 5.98 -0.97 13.74
N ARG A 207 7.01 -0.42 14.40
CA ARG A 207 8.37 -0.34 13.85
C ARG A 207 8.97 -1.69 13.45
N PHE A 208 8.59 -2.78 14.13
CA PHE A 208 9.09 -4.12 13.80
C PHE A 208 8.43 -4.68 12.53
N ALA A 209 7.16 -4.35 12.27
CA ALA A 209 6.47 -4.79 11.05
C ALA A 209 7.12 -4.27 9.77
N ARG A 210 7.83 -3.14 9.84
CA ARG A 210 8.57 -2.57 8.69
C ARG A 210 9.75 -3.45 8.28
N ALA A 211 10.46 -4.03 9.26
CA ALA A 211 11.57 -4.93 8.97
C ALA A 211 11.13 -6.23 8.26
N ASP A 212 9.86 -6.57 8.37
CA ASP A 212 9.29 -7.71 7.64
C ASP A 212 9.12 -7.44 6.15
N LEU A 213 9.15 -6.18 5.71
CA LEU A 213 9.11 -5.78 4.31
C LEU A 213 10.50 -5.74 3.64
N GLU A 214 11.56 -5.95 4.42
CA GLU A 214 12.90 -6.05 3.86
C GLU A 214 12.97 -7.23 2.87
N HIS A 215 13.46 -6.98 1.67
CA HIS A 215 13.55 -7.92 0.55
C HIS A 215 12.21 -8.35 -0.08
N VAL A 216 11.08 -7.83 0.38
CA VAL A 216 9.76 -8.08 -0.22
C VAL A 216 9.58 -7.19 -1.45
N LEU A 217 9.04 -7.75 -2.52
CA LEU A 217 8.69 -6.99 -3.74
C LEU A 217 7.29 -6.39 -3.65
N LEU A 218 6.35 -7.11 -3.04
CA LEU A 218 4.95 -6.71 -2.96
C LEU A 218 4.37 -7.03 -1.57
N CYS A 219 3.78 -6.05 -0.93
CA CYS A 219 2.96 -6.21 0.26
C CYS A 219 1.50 -5.98 -0.11
N VAL A 220 0.64 -6.95 0.20
CA VAL A 220 -0.81 -6.90 -0.06
C VAL A 220 -1.57 -6.81 1.26
N ASP A 221 -2.44 -5.82 1.38
CA ASP A 221 -3.42 -5.67 2.46
C ASP A 221 -4.80 -6.00 1.87
N ASP A 222 -5.28 -7.22 2.12
CA ASP A 222 -6.51 -7.73 1.48
C ASP A 222 -7.80 -7.15 2.07
N ASP A 223 -7.74 -6.64 3.28
CA ASP A 223 -8.88 -6.00 3.96
C ASP A 223 -8.42 -4.75 4.69
N MET A 224 -7.92 -3.78 3.91
CA MET A 224 -7.52 -2.52 4.47
C MET A 224 -8.72 -1.78 5.03
N ARG A 225 -8.74 -1.65 6.36
CA ARG A 225 -9.82 -0.94 7.05
C ARG A 225 -9.82 0.54 6.68
N MET A 226 -11.02 1.09 6.58
CA MET A 226 -11.25 2.52 6.39
C MET A 226 -10.74 3.38 7.55
N GLU A 227 -10.35 2.74 8.67
CA GLU A 227 -9.78 3.42 9.81
C GLU A 227 -8.52 4.15 9.41
N ALA A 228 -8.53 5.41 9.70
CA ALA A 228 -7.49 6.34 9.36
C ALA A 228 -6.12 5.85 9.76
N LEU A 229 -5.21 5.87 8.82
CA LEU A 229 -3.78 5.75 9.11
C LEU A 229 -3.39 6.93 10.02
N ARG A 230 -2.98 6.62 11.25
CA ARG A 230 -2.61 7.65 12.23
C ARG A 230 -1.35 8.42 11.80
N GLN A 231 -0.49 7.78 11.03
CA GLN A 231 0.76 8.34 10.51
C GLN A 231 1.03 7.78 9.12
N THR A 232 1.15 8.62 8.11
CA THR A 232 1.45 8.19 6.72
C THR A 232 2.91 8.41 6.34
N ASN A 233 3.75 8.85 7.28
CA ASN A 233 5.16 9.15 7.01
C ASN A 233 5.93 7.90 6.60
N TYR A 234 5.58 6.75 7.17
CA TYR A 234 6.27 5.49 6.88
C TYR A 234 5.87 4.93 5.52
N GLU A 235 4.58 4.96 5.16
CA GLU A 235 4.11 4.56 3.84
C GLU A 235 4.76 5.43 2.76
N LYS A 236 4.79 6.75 2.97
CA LYS A 236 5.50 7.67 2.08
C LYS A 236 6.97 7.33 1.96
N SER A 237 7.64 7.03 3.08
CA SER A 237 9.05 6.68 3.09
C SER A 237 9.32 5.36 2.38
N ILE A 238 8.50 4.33 2.61
CA ILE A 238 8.61 3.02 1.92
C ILE A 238 8.43 3.18 0.42
N VAL A 239 7.37 3.86 0.00
CA VAL A 239 7.03 4.06 -1.42
C VAL A 239 8.08 4.89 -2.16
N THR A 240 8.83 5.75 -1.46
CA THR A 240 9.86 6.62 -2.04
C THR A 240 11.29 6.19 -1.72
N ALA A 241 11.48 5.10 -0.99
CA ALA A 241 12.82 4.62 -0.64
C ALA A 241 13.64 4.34 -1.90
N GLN A 242 14.80 4.97 -2.03
CA GLN A 242 15.72 4.74 -3.16
C GLN A 242 16.91 3.83 -2.77
N GLY A 243 16.84 3.24 -1.58
CA GLY A 243 17.92 2.42 -1.05
C GLY A 243 17.59 1.82 0.29
N LYS A 244 18.52 1.94 1.22
CA LYS A 244 18.37 1.42 2.58
C LYS A 244 17.54 2.36 3.46
N MET A 245 16.78 1.76 4.36
CA MET A 245 16.03 2.44 5.41
C MET A 245 16.47 1.93 6.77
N ASP A 246 16.26 2.74 7.81
CA ASP A 246 16.43 2.32 9.19
C ASP A 246 15.30 1.35 9.58
N LEU A 247 15.69 0.12 9.91
CA LEU A 247 14.79 -0.97 10.26
C LEU A 247 15.12 -1.50 11.65
N GLU A 248 14.10 -1.94 12.37
CA GLU A 248 14.24 -2.50 13.71
C GLU A 248 13.65 -3.90 13.81
N ARG A 249 14.37 -4.82 14.44
CA ARG A 249 13.90 -6.14 14.80
C ARG A 249 13.85 -6.29 16.32
N LYS A 250 12.86 -7.01 16.84
CA LYS A 250 12.72 -7.22 18.28
C LYS A 250 14.00 -7.82 18.86
N GLY A 251 14.54 -7.18 19.90
CA GLY A 251 15.76 -7.66 20.59
C GLY A 251 17.07 -7.40 19.84
N ARG A 252 17.07 -6.60 18.79
CA ARG A 252 18.28 -6.21 18.04
C ARG A 252 18.34 -4.69 17.90
N GLN A 253 19.56 -4.16 17.73
CA GLN A 253 19.74 -2.76 17.36
C GLN A 253 19.16 -2.48 15.98
N SER A 254 18.78 -1.24 15.71
CA SER A 254 18.39 -0.80 14.37
C SER A 254 19.53 -0.98 13.37
N TYR A 255 19.19 -1.22 12.14
CA TYR A 255 20.13 -1.46 11.05
C TYR A 255 19.60 -0.88 9.74
N GLN A 256 20.51 -0.69 8.77
CA GLN A 256 20.16 -0.20 7.44
C GLN A 256 19.83 -1.37 6.52
N GLY A 257 18.52 -1.56 6.23
CA GLY A 257 18.01 -2.63 5.34
C GLY A 257 17.48 -2.09 4.01
N TRP A 258 17.56 -2.92 2.96
CA TRP A 258 17.05 -2.57 1.63
C TRP A 258 15.53 -2.58 1.59
N MET A 259 14.94 -1.45 1.20
CA MET A 259 13.49 -1.29 1.10
C MET A 259 13.07 -0.95 -0.33
N PHE A 260 12.30 -1.84 -0.92
CA PHE A 260 11.73 -1.68 -2.25
C PHE A 260 10.34 -2.33 -2.39
N ALA A 261 9.66 -2.57 -1.29
CA ALA A 261 8.33 -3.13 -1.29
C ALA A 261 7.31 -2.13 -1.88
N ARG A 262 6.47 -2.60 -2.80
CA ARG A 262 5.27 -1.88 -3.24
C ARG A 262 4.10 -2.27 -2.38
N LEU A 263 3.19 -1.33 -2.16
CA LEU A 263 2.02 -1.53 -1.33
C LEU A 263 0.78 -1.59 -2.22
N LEU A 264 0.03 -2.68 -2.12
CA LEU A 264 -1.27 -2.88 -2.72
C LEU A 264 -2.30 -3.08 -1.61
N ALA A 265 -3.37 -2.30 -1.64
CA ALA A 265 -4.44 -2.42 -0.68
C ALA A 265 -5.77 -2.68 -1.38
N PHE A 266 -6.54 -3.64 -0.88
CA PHE A 266 -7.95 -3.80 -1.21
C PHE A 266 -8.78 -3.20 -0.08
N SER A 267 -9.74 -2.35 -0.42
CA SER A 267 -10.57 -1.67 0.56
C SER A 267 -12.03 -1.67 0.11
N ASN A 268 -12.93 -1.74 1.10
CA ASN A 268 -14.37 -1.55 0.88
C ASN A 268 -14.79 -0.08 1.11
N GLY A 269 -13.83 0.84 1.07
CA GLY A 269 -14.03 2.26 1.23
C GLY A 269 -12.75 3.04 0.92
N ASP A 270 -12.76 4.33 1.22
CA ASP A 270 -11.64 5.21 0.92
C ASP A 270 -10.55 5.12 1.99
N LEU A 271 -9.28 5.22 1.56
CA LEU A 271 -8.14 5.31 2.46
C LEU A 271 -8.19 6.65 3.21
N GLN A 272 -8.55 6.61 4.48
CA GLN A 272 -8.58 7.78 5.34
C GLN A 272 -7.27 7.93 6.10
N ALA A 273 -6.62 9.07 5.98
CA ALA A 273 -5.47 9.47 6.77
C ALA A 273 -5.87 10.58 7.72
N LEU A 274 -6.13 10.26 9.00
CA LEU A 274 -6.63 11.22 10.00
C LEU A 274 -5.74 12.46 10.17
N PHE A 275 -4.44 12.33 9.99
CA PHE A 275 -3.49 13.39 10.34
C PHE A 275 -2.62 13.88 9.18
N ASP A 276 -2.55 13.14 8.06
CA ASP A 276 -1.77 13.56 6.91
C ASP A 276 -2.70 13.87 5.71
N ARG A 277 -2.93 15.15 5.54
CA ARG A 277 -3.72 15.70 4.43
C ARG A 277 -2.81 16.38 3.39
N SER A 278 -1.51 16.04 3.40
CA SER A 278 -0.57 16.61 2.45
C SER A 278 -0.75 16.01 1.04
N ASP A 279 -0.57 16.84 0.02
CA ASP A 279 -0.47 16.38 -1.38
C ASP A 279 0.57 15.26 -1.55
N GLY A 280 1.58 15.25 -0.67
CA GLY A 280 2.61 14.22 -0.66
C GLY A 280 2.10 12.80 -0.47
N PHE A 281 1.01 12.60 0.27
CA PHE A 281 0.39 11.29 0.46
C PHE A 281 -0.48 10.92 -0.74
N TYR A 282 -1.40 11.78 -1.13
CA TYR A 282 -2.37 11.49 -2.21
C TYR A 282 -1.71 11.30 -3.57
N ARG A 283 -0.75 12.13 -3.94
CA ARG A 283 -0.04 12.01 -5.23
C ARG A 283 0.71 10.68 -5.41
N ARG A 284 0.93 9.92 -4.32
CA ARG A 284 1.57 8.60 -4.35
C ARG A 284 0.59 7.45 -4.50
N GLN A 285 -0.70 7.74 -4.54
CA GLN A 285 -1.74 6.73 -4.69
C GLN A 285 -2.20 6.60 -6.13
N LEU A 286 -2.38 5.36 -6.56
CA LEU A 286 -3.18 4.98 -7.72
C LEU A 286 -4.47 4.40 -7.16
N VAL A 287 -5.59 5.10 -7.33
CA VAL A 287 -6.87 4.69 -6.77
C VAL A 287 -7.76 4.14 -7.88
N LEU A 288 -7.88 2.82 -7.94
CA LEU A 288 -8.78 2.13 -8.86
C LEU A 288 -10.10 1.81 -8.16
N THR A 289 -11.20 1.91 -8.89
CA THR A 289 -12.53 1.54 -8.40
C THR A 289 -13.03 0.32 -9.18
N THR A 290 -13.50 -0.69 -8.46
CA THR A 290 -14.11 -1.85 -9.11
C THR A 290 -15.47 -1.48 -9.69
N ARG A 291 -15.89 -2.22 -10.71
CA ARG A 291 -17.27 -2.20 -11.21
C ARG A 291 -18.18 -2.85 -10.17
N GLU A 292 -19.43 -2.45 -10.17
CA GLU A 292 -20.43 -3.10 -9.34
C GLU A 292 -20.58 -4.58 -9.72
N ARG A 293 -20.77 -5.42 -8.70
CA ARG A 293 -21.04 -6.83 -8.92
C ARG A 293 -22.37 -6.98 -9.67
N PRO A 294 -22.40 -7.66 -10.84
CA PRO A 294 -23.65 -7.90 -11.54
C PRO A 294 -24.65 -8.71 -10.69
N ALA A 295 -25.91 -8.30 -10.72
CA ALA A 295 -26.98 -9.03 -10.06
C ALA A 295 -27.05 -10.46 -10.63
N GLY A 296 -27.13 -11.46 -9.75
CA GLY A 296 -27.23 -12.88 -10.16
C GLY A 296 -25.91 -13.52 -10.56
N ARG A 297 -24.77 -12.85 -10.44
CA ARG A 297 -23.46 -13.49 -10.67
C ARG A 297 -23.26 -14.66 -9.71
N VAL A 298 -23.01 -15.82 -10.27
CA VAL A 298 -22.57 -17.02 -9.53
C VAL A 298 -21.06 -16.98 -9.39
N ASP A 299 -20.55 -17.12 -8.16
CA ASP A 299 -19.11 -17.16 -7.92
C ASP A 299 -18.56 -18.56 -8.22
N ASP A 300 -17.43 -18.59 -8.92
CA ASP A 300 -16.65 -19.79 -9.13
C ASP A 300 -15.64 -19.92 -7.98
N PRO A 301 -15.78 -20.92 -7.07
CA PRO A 301 -14.86 -21.08 -5.94
C PRO A 301 -13.43 -21.41 -6.37
N ASP A 302 -13.25 -21.99 -7.57
CA ASP A 302 -11.96 -22.39 -8.10
C ASP A 302 -11.33 -21.32 -9.03
N LEU A 303 -11.96 -20.15 -9.15
CA LEU A 303 -11.53 -19.12 -10.10
C LEU A 303 -10.06 -18.74 -9.91
N ALA A 304 -9.60 -18.55 -8.66
CA ALA A 304 -8.22 -18.23 -8.37
C ALA A 304 -7.27 -19.32 -8.87
N GLU A 305 -7.56 -20.59 -8.59
CA GLU A 305 -6.72 -21.72 -8.99
C GLU A 305 -6.65 -21.86 -10.51
N LYS A 306 -7.77 -21.64 -11.19
CA LYS A 306 -7.82 -21.63 -12.66
C LYS A 306 -6.99 -20.47 -13.25
N MET A 307 -7.05 -19.29 -12.65
CA MET A 307 -6.22 -18.16 -13.08
C MET A 307 -4.73 -18.37 -12.76
N LYS A 308 -4.38 -19.00 -11.63
CA LYS A 308 -2.98 -19.37 -11.31
C LYS A 308 -2.35 -20.29 -12.34
N ALA A 309 -3.15 -21.13 -12.99
CA ALA A 309 -2.67 -21.98 -14.09
C ALA A 309 -2.25 -21.18 -15.35
N GLU A 310 -2.60 -19.90 -15.43
CA GLU A 310 -2.19 -18.98 -16.52
C GLU A 310 -1.00 -18.07 -16.09
N VAL A 311 -0.28 -18.40 -15.01
CA VAL A 311 0.69 -17.49 -14.37
C VAL A 311 1.82 -17.03 -15.29
N GLU A 312 2.29 -17.87 -16.22
CA GLU A 312 3.33 -17.50 -17.19
C GLU A 312 2.79 -16.45 -18.17
N GLY A 313 1.56 -16.61 -18.64
CA GLY A 313 0.88 -15.60 -19.47
C GLY A 313 0.60 -14.31 -18.73
N ILE A 314 0.24 -14.39 -17.44
CA ILE A 314 0.04 -13.24 -16.56
C ILE A 314 1.37 -12.51 -16.33
N PHE A 315 2.46 -13.25 -16.16
CA PHE A 315 3.81 -12.66 -16.10
C PHE A 315 4.15 -11.86 -17.36
N LEU A 316 3.93 -12.43 -18.55
CA LEU A 316 4.19 -11.73 -19.80
C LEU A 316 3.34 -10.46 -19.92
N TRP A 317 2.05 -10.54 -19.59
CA TRP A 317 1.15 -9.40 -19.55
C TRP A 317 1.65 -8.31 -18.58
N ALA A 318 2.08 -8.69 -17.39
CA ALA A 318 2.65 -7.74 -16.42
C ALA A 318 3.98 -7.15 -16.91
N PHE A 319 4.83 -7.93 -17.55
CA PHE A 319 6.11 -7.48 -18.12
C PHE A 319 5.91 -6.46 -19.25
N GLU A 320 4.91 -6.62 -20.09
CA GLU A 320 4.52 -5.59 -21.07
C GLU A 320 4.16 -4.27 -20.39
N GLY A 321 3.39 -4.33 -19.28
CA GLY A 321 3.10 -3.15 -18.46
C GLY A 321 4.35 -2.50 -17.89
N LEU A 322 5.31 -3.28 -17.39
CA LEU A 322 6.60 -2.78 -16.92
C LEU A 322 7.38 -2.09 -18.03
N ARG A 323 7.46 -2.69 -19.21
CA ARG A 323 8.17 -2.09 -20.36
C ARG A 323 7.55 -0.75 -20.76
N ARG A 324 6.23 -0.65 -20.79
CA ARG A 324 5.51 0.59 -21.05
C ARG A 324 5.82 1.65 -19.99
N LEU A 325 5.79 1.27 -18.72
CA LEU A 325 6.09 2.15 -17.59
C LEU A 325 7.54 2.66 -17.65
N VAL A 326 8.51 1.80 -17.94
CA VAL A 326 9.91 2.17 -18.10
C VAL A 326 10.10 3.13 -19.27
N ALA A 327 9.49 2.84 -20.41
CA ALA A 327 9.51 3.73 -21.59
C ALA A 327 8.91 5.10 -21.30
N ASN A 328 7.95 5.19 -20.38
CA ASN A 328 7.35 6.44 -19.91
C ASN A 328 8.06 7.03 -18.66
N ASN A 329 9.34 6.69 -18.42
CA ASN A 329 10.12 7.17 -17.28
C ASN A 329 9.42 6.99 -15.93
N PHE A 330 8.82 5.84 -15.70
CA PHE A 330 8.06 5.49 -14.49
C PHE A 330 6.86 6.41 -14.18
N LYS A 331 6.32 7.06 -15.17
CA LYS A 331 5.04 7.78 -15.08
C LYS A 331 3.92 6.83 -15.48
N PHE A 332 3.06 6.51 -14.54
CA PHE A 332 1.95 5.60 -14.76
C PHE A 332 0.91 6.18 -15.73
N THR A 333 0.32 5.30 -16.51
CA THR A 333 -0.89 5.58 -17.27
C THR A 333 -2.04 5.72 -16.27
N GLU A 334 -2.50 6.94 -16.03
CA GLU A 334 -3.64 7.22 -15.17
C GLU A 334 -4.83 7.62 -16.04
N SER A 335 -5.93 6.87 -15.95
CA SER A 335 -7.20 7.25 -16.56
C SER A 335 -7.75 8.55 -15.95
N GLN A 336 -8.73 9.16 -16.57
CA GLN A 336 -9.44 10.29 -15.98
C GLN A 336 -10.09 9.84 -14.66
N ARG A 337 -10.72 8.65 -14.64
CA ARG A 337 -11.31 8.03 -13.45
C ARG A 337 -10.31 7.85 -12.32
N THR A 338 -9.12 7.30 -12.58
CA THR A 338 -8.06 7.15 -11.56
C THR A 338 -7.69 8.49 -10.93
N ARG A 339 -7.60 9.55 -11.73
CA ARG A 339 -7.34 10.92 -11.22
C ARG A 339 -8.50 11.45 -10.39
N GLU A 340 -9.74 11.30 -10.88
CA GLU A 340 -10.95 11.72 -10.17
C GLU A 340 -11.13 10.97 -8.84
N ASN A 341 -10.89 9.65 -8.82
CA ASN A 341 -10.90 8.86 -7.61
C ASN A 341 -9.92 9.39 -6.56
N ARG A 342 -8.68 9.71 -6.98
CA ARG A 342 -7.68 10.28 -6.08
C ARG A 342 -8.09 11.64 -5.54
N GLU A 343 -8.66 12.51 -6.38
CA GLU A 343 -9.15 13.81 -5.93
C GLU A 343 -10.40 13.66 -5.02
N ALA A 344 -11.25 12.66 -5.25
CA ALA A 344 -12.36 12.34 -4.37
C ALA A 344 -11.85 11.90 -2.99
N VAL A 345 -10.92 10.93 -2.92
CA VAL A 345 -10.29 10.51 -1.66
C VAL A 345 -9.64 11.69 -0.92
N LYS A 346 -8.96 12.58 -1.66
CA LYS A 346 -8.37 13.79 -1.08
C LYS A 346 -9.44 14.73 -0.52
N ARG A 347 -10.55 14.89 -1.22
CA ARG A 347 -11.68 15.74 -0.78
C ARG A 347 -12.36 15.16 0.45
N ASP A 348 -12.71 13.87 0.41
CA ASP A 348 -13.40 13.17 1.51
C ASP A 348 -12.57 13.17 2.81
N ASN A 349 -11.25 13.19 2.68
CA ASN A 349 -10.33 13.31 3.81
C ASN A 349 -10.07 14.75 4.26
N ASN A 350 -10.58 15.75 3.56
CA ASN A 350 -10.33 17.15 3.86
C ASN A 350 -11.63 17.94 4.06
N ASN A 351 -12.22 17.76 5.23
CA ASN A 351 -13.45 18.45 5.63
C ASN A 351 -13.32 20.00 5.67
N VAL A 352 -12.12 20.56 5.43
CA VAL A 352 -11.96 22.00 5.22
C VAL A 352 -12.54 22.44 3.89
N PHE A 353 -12.43 21.62 2.84
CA PHE A 353 -13.04 21.94 1.55
C PHE A 353 -14.56 21.90 1.65
N ASP A 354 -15.11 20.88 2.31
CA ASP A 354 -16.55 20.78 2.54
C ASP A 354 -17.05 21.95 3.39
N PHE A 355 -16.25 22.36 4.39
CA PHE A 355 -16.54 23.55 5.18
C PHE A 355 -16.53 24.83 4.31
N LEU A 356 -15.52 25.01 3.45
CA LEU A 356 -15.42 26.18 2.55
C LEU A 356 -16.49 26.19 1.44
N GLU A 357 -17.11 25.05 1.15
CA GLU A 357 -18.24 24.90 0.21
C GLU A 357 -19.60 24.78 0.94
N SER A 358 -19.60 24.81 2.28
CA SER A 358 -20.81 24.61 3.07
C SER A 358 -21.73 25.83 3.08
N GLU A 359 -22.98 25.60 2.81
CA GLU A 359 -24.03 26.62 3.00
C GLU A 359 -24.39 26.75 4.49
N GLY A 360 -24.50 27.98 4.98
CA GLY A 360 -24.95 28.28 6.33
C GLY A 360 -23.88 28.42 7.39
N TYR A 361 -22.60 28.02 7.12
CA TYR A 361 -21.49 28.19 8.06
C TYR A 361 -20.56 29.33 7.66
N ILE A 362 -20.33 29.49 6.38
CA ILE A 362 -19.50 30.56 5.82
C ILE A 362 -20.19 31.16 4.58
N ARG A 363 -19.69 32.32 4.18
CA ARG A 363 -20.03 32.94 2.89
C ARG A 363 -18.76 33.50 2.26
N LEU A 364 -18.54 33.16 0.99
CA LEU A 364 -17.48 33.78 0.19
C LEU A 364 -18.00 35.15 -0.30
N LYS A 365 -17.29 36.24 0.05
CA LYS A 365 -17.67 37.59 -0.26
C LYS A 365 -16.42 38.47 -0.33
N ALA A 366 -16.18 39.07 -1.50
CA ALA A 366 -14.92 39.74 -1.83
C ALA A 366 -14.52 40.88 -0.87
N ASP A 367 -15.51 41.58 -0.31
CA ASP A 367 -15.31 42.71 0.62
C ASP A 367 -15.34 42.30 2.11
N ALA A 368 -15.49 40.99 2.39
CA ALA A 368 -15.50 40.46 3.73
C ALA A 368 -14.10 40.09 4.20
N SER A 369 -13.88 40.11 5.51
CA SER A 369 -12.68 39.61 6.13
C SER A 369 -12.96 38.98 7.49
N ILE A 370 -12.16 37.98 7.86
CA ILE A 370 -12.32 37.26 9.11
C ILE A 370 -10.95 36.90 9.70
N SER A 371 -10.82 36.93 11.03
CA SER A 371 -9.60 36.42 11.67
C SER A 371 -9.46 34.91 11.53
N SER A 372 -8.22 34.40 11.46
CA SER A 372 -7.96 32.95 11.43
C SER A 372 -8.59 32.22 12.62
N LYS A 373 -8.70 32.88 13.77
CA LYS A 373 -9.33 32.33 14.97
C LYS A 373 -10.85 32.18 14.79
N GLU A 374 -11.53 33.22 14.35
CA GLU A 374 -12.98 33.20 14.14
C GLU A 374 -13.39 32.23 13.04
N LEU A 375 -12.60 32.14 11.96
CA LEU A 375 -12.81 31.16 10.90
C LEU A 375 -12.64 29.72 11.42
N TYR A 376 -11.64 29.49 12.28
CA TYR A 376 -11.42 28.18 12.91
C TYR A 376 -12.55 27.82 13.88
N GLU A 377 -13.08 28.77 14.63
CA GLU A 377 -14.26 28.56 15.50
C GLU A 377 -15.50 28.16 14.70
N ALA A 378 -15.75 28.80 13.56
CA ALA A 378 -16.83 28.40 12.65
C ALA A 378 -16.63 26.98 12.09
N TYR A 379 -15.37 26.63 11.75
CA TYR A 379 -15.04 25.27 11.33
C TYR A 379 -15.24 24.22 12.44
N GLN A 380 -14.97 24.56 13.70
CA GLN A 380 -15.24 23.67 14.82
C GLN A 380 -16.74 23.39 15.00
N ILE A 381 -17.57 24.41 14.82
CA ILE A 381 -19.04 24.28 14.85
C ILE A 381 -19.50 23.36 13.72
N TYR A 382 -19.02 23.62 12.49
CA TYR A 382 -19.31 22.76 11.34
C TYR A 382 -18.95 21.30 11.60
N CYS A 383 -17.74 21.03 12.11
CA CYS A 383 -17.31 19.67 12.42
C CYS A 383 -18.18 19.01 13.49
N ALA A 384 -18.54 19.74 14.55
CA ALA A 384 -19.35 19.22 15.65
C ALA A 384 -20.77 18.84 15.17
N GLU A 385 -21.41 19.69 14.34
CA GLU A 385 -22.74 19.44 13.82
C GLU A 385 -22.81 18.34 12.77
N ASN A 386 -21.69 18.09 12.06
CA ASN A 386 -21.60 17.03 11.05
C ASN A 386 -20.88 15.76 11.54
N ASN A 387 -20.63 15.63 12.85
CA ASN A 387 -19.91 14.51 13.46
C ASN A 387 -18.51 14.24 12.85
N LEU A 388 -17.81 15.32 12.47
CA LEU A 388 -16.49 15.27 11.86
C LEU A 388 -15.41 15.58 12.89
N THR A 389 -14.21 15.02 12.70
CA THR A 389 -13.05 15.34 13.53
C THR A 389 -12.43 16.67 13.10
N THR A 390 -12.18 17.57 14.06
CA THR A 390 -11.54 18.86 13.79
C THR A 390 -10.04 18.72 13.53
N MET A 391 -9.51 19.47 12.59
CA MET A 391 -8.07 19.69 12.45
C MET A 391 -7.50 20.55 13.58
N LYS A 392 -6.19 20.45 13.80
CA LYS A 392 -5.48 21.44 14.63
C LYS A 392 -5.54 22.81 13.96
N PRO A 393 -5.55 23.94 14.74
CA PRO A 393 -5.69 25.30 14.19
C PRO A 393 -4.67 25.64 13.10
N ARG A 394 -3.41 25.24 13.27
CA ARG A 394 -2.35 25.48 12.29
C ARG A 394 -2.61 24.70 10.98
N SER A 395 -2.93 23.41 11.07
CA SER A 395 -3.20 22.58 9.90
C SER A 395 -4.45 23.05 9.13
N PHE A 396 -5.47 23.53 9.84
CA PHE A 396 -6.62 24.17 9.25
C PHE A 396 -6.24 25.43 8.47
N SER A 397 -5.49 26.36 9.10
CA SER A 397 -5.05 27.58 8.43
C SER A 397 -4.18 27.27 7.20
N ASP A 398 -3.25 26.31 7.30
CA ASP A 398 -2.40 25.89 6.19
C ASP A 398 -3.24 25.31 5.03
N ALA A 399 -4.31 24.56 5.32
CA ALA A 399 -5.23 24.03 4.32
C ALA A 399 -6.04 25.12 3.62
N VAL A 400 -6.52 26.12 4.36
CA VAL A 400 -7.22 27.28 3.78
C VAL A 400 -6.27 28.10 2.90
N ILE A 401 -5.04 28.34 3.35
CA ILE A 401 -4.01 29.07 2.57
C ILE A 401 -3.70 28.32 1.28
N ALA A 402 -3.51 27.00 1.33
CA ALA A 402 -3.27 26.18 0.15
C ALA A 402 -4.41 26.23 -0.87
N SER A 403 -5.62 26.56 -0.42
CA SER A 403 -6.85 26.60 -1.24
C SER A 403 -7.25 28.01 -1.68
N GLN A 404 -6.50 29.04 -1.25
CA GLN A 404 -6.88 30.43 -1.44
C GLN A 404 -7.15 30.80 -2.90
N GLY A 405 -6.38 30.27 -3.86
CA GLY A 405 -6.60 30.54 -5.28
C GLY A 405 -7.91 29.96 -5.82
N LYS A 406 -8.36 28.80 -5.30
CA LYS A 406 -9.61 28.17 -5.71
C LYS A 406 -10.85 28.95 -5.25
N TYR A 407 -10.77 29.54 -4.07
CA TYR A 407 -11.91 30.22 -3.44
C TYR A 407 -11.79 31.75 -3.46
N ASN A 408 -10.81 32.31 -4.18
CA ASN A 408 -10.51 33.74 -4.22
C ASN A 408 -10.32 34.36 -2.82
N LEU A 409 -9.59 33.64 -1.96
CA LEU A 409 -9.24 34.10 -0.63
C LEU A 409 -7.84 34.70 -0.65
N GLU A 410 -7.59 35.65 0.27
CA GLU A 410 -6.26 36.22 0.49
C GLU A 410 -5.90 36.14 1.96
N TYR A 411 -4.82 35.43 2.30
CA TYR A 411 -4.29 35.38 3.65
C TYR A 411 -3.42 36.59 3.93
N CYS A 412 -3.70 37.30 5.04
CA CYS A 412 -2.90 38.44 5.45
C CYS A 412 -2.75 38.57 6.96
N ASN A 413 -1.79 39.39 7.38
CA ASN A 413 -1.49 39.64 8.80
C ASN A 413 -2.25 40.87 9.37
N ASN A 414 -3.22 41.42 8.65
CA ASN A 414 -3.78 42.74 8.92
C ASN A 414 -5.31 42.78 8.81
N VAL A 415 -5.99 41.72 9.21
CA VAL A 415 -7.43 41.67 9.30
C VAL A 415 -7.88 42.29 10.65
N THR A 416 -8.95 43.03 10.64
CA THR A 416 -9.57 43.57 11.86
C THR A 416 -10.58 42.57 12.39
N ASN A 417 -10.36 42.04 13.61
CA ASN A 417 -11.29 41.13 14.26
C ASN A 417 -12.49 41.85 14.87
N ALA A 418 -13.48 41.13 15.38
CA ALA A 418 -14.67 41.67 16.04
C ALA A 418 -14.36 42.63 17.22
N ALA A 419 -13.18 42.54 17.84
CA ALA A 419 -12.71 43.42 18.91
C ALA A 419 -11.96 44.67 18.40
N GLY A 420 -11.89 44.92 17.09
CA GLY A 420 -11.21 46.07 16.49
C GLY A 420 -9.69 45.92 16.43
N ARG A 421 -9.12 44.76 16.74
CA ARG A 421 -7.68 44.50 16.74
C ARG A 421 -7.18 43.95 15.43
N ARG A 422 -6.01 44.36 14.97
CA ARG A 422 -5.34 43.80 13.79
C ARG A 422 -4.74 42.43 14.11
N VAL A 423 -5.12 41.44 13.39
CA VAL A 423 -4.75 40.01 13.57
C VAL A 423 -4.54 39.33 12.21
N ARG A 424 -3.98 38.13 12.25
CA ARG A 424 -3.90 37.26 11.07
C ARG A 424 -5.28 36.75 10.67
N GLY A 425 -5.55 36.71 9.37
CA GLY A 425 -6.84 36.25 8.87
C GLY A 425 -6.89 36.17 7.35
N PHE A 426 -8.12 36.15 6.84
CA PHE A 426 -8.43 35.97 5.44
C PHE A 426 -9.36 37.07 4.95
N PHE A 427 -9.11 37.58 3.76
CA PHE A 427 -10.07 38.34 2.97
C PHE A 427 -10.84 37.41 2.04
N GLY A 428 -12.02 37.80 1.61
CA GLY A 428 -12.86 37.06 0.68
C GLY A 428 -13.86 36.09 1.34
N ILE A 429 -13.95 36.09 2.67
CA ILE A 429 -14.79 35.14 3.44
C ILE A 429 -15.29 35.76 4.73
N GLU A 430 -16.52 35.41 5.10
CA GLU A 430 -17.12 35.72 6.41
C GLU A 430 -17.73 34.44 7.04
N ALA A 431 -17.71 34.32 8.37
CA ALA A 431 -18.44 33.28 9.08
C ALA A 431 -19.89 33.70 9.33
N LEU A 432 -20.80 32.78 9.17
CA LEU A 432 -22.22 32.93 9.45
C LEU A 432 -22.61 32.36 10.82
N VAL A 433 -21.71 31.58 11.44
CA VAL A 433 -21.89 30.97 12.76
C VAL A 433 -20.78 31.41 13.70
N HIS A 434 -21.13 31.64 14.98
CA HIS A 434 -20.24 32.04 16.04
C HIS A 434 -20.53 31.28 17.34
N PRO A 435 -19.54 30.97 18.19
CA PRO A 435 -19.71 30.18 19.41
C PRO A 435 -20.77 30.76 20.40
N ASN A 436 -21.01 32.07 20.35
CA ASN A 436 -21.91 32.76 21.23
C ASN A 436 -23.35 32.87 20.68
N ILE A 437 -23.60 32.36 19.47
CA ILE A 437 -24.95 32.29 18.86
C ILE A 437 -25.33 30.82 18.92
N SER A 438 -26.16 30.46 19.93
CA SER A 438 -26.66 29.08 20.02
C SER A 438 -27.55 28.80 18.79
N VAL A 439 -27.07 27.87 17.95
CA VAL A 439 -27.77 27.42 16.72
C VAL A 439 -29.11 26.74 17.04
N PHE A 440 -29.43 26.54 18.31
CA PHE A 440 -30.70 25.97 18.79
C PHE A 440 -31.87 26.93 18.84
N SER A 441 -31.69 28.22 18.54
CA SER A 441 -32.87 29.05 18.23
C SER A 441 -33.31 28.81 16.78
N GLY A 442 -34.30 27.96 16.58
CA GLY A 442 -34.87 27.60 15.26
C GLY A 442 -35.31 28.76 14.37
N ASP A 443 -35.16 30.02 14.84
CA ASP A 443 -35.54 31.23 14.15
C ASP A 443 -34.51 31.76 13.15
N SER A 444 -33.21 31.56 13.38
CA SER A 444 -32.18 32.06 12.43
C SER A 444 -32.14 31.28 11.11
N LEU A 445 -32.41 30.00 11.14
CA LEU A 445 -32.56 29.16 9.93
C LEU A 445 -33.91 29.42 9.24
N ARG A 446 -34.96 29.81 9.97
CA ARG A 446 -36.26 30.19 9.41
C ARG A 446 -36.14 31.51 8.64
N THR A 447 -35.50 32.53 9.21
CA THR A 447 -35.31 33.83 8.58
C THR A 447 -34.46 33.73 7.29
N TYR A 448 -33.43 32.91 7.25
CA TYR A 448 -32.64 32.66 6.04
C TYR A 448 -33.45 31.93 4.96
N ARG A 449 -34.30 30.97 5.32
CA ARG A 449 -35.21 30.26 4.39
C ARG A 449 -36.30 31.14 3.84
N GLU A 450 -36.81 32.11 4.60
CA GLU A 450 -37.87 33.01 4.17
C GLU A 450 -37.35 34.13 3.28
N THR A 451 -36.13 34.64 3.49
CA THR A 451 -35.53 35.68 2.64
C THR A 451 -35.14 35.18 1.26
N HIS A 452 -34.75 33.87 1.14
CA HIS A 452 -34.34 33.29 -0.16
C HIS A 452 -35.48 32.65 -0.95
N ARG A 453 -36.66 32.42 -0.37
CA ARG A 453 -37.86 31.98 -1.12
C ARG A 453 -38.46 33.06 -2.04
N LYS A 454 -38.05 34.31 -1.91
CA LYS A 454 -38.55 35.42 -2.75
C LYS A 454 -37.73 35.71 -4.02
N GLY A 455 -36.58 35.03 -4.19
CA GLY A 455 -35.81 35.05 -5.43
C GLY A 455 -36.00 33.72 -6.17
N GLY A 456 -36.78 33.71 -7.23
CA GLY A 456 -37.19 32.51 -7.97
C GLY A 456 -36.01 31.84 -8.71
N GLY A 457 -35.29 30.99 -8.02
CA GLY A 457 -34.29 30.07 -8.57
C GLY A 457 -34.66 28.63 -8.21
N THR A 458 -34.85 27.78 -9.20
CA THR A 458 -35.10 26.34 -9.06
C THR A 458 -33.87 25.66 -8.48
N GLU A 459 -33.98 25.11 -7.27
CA GLU A 459 -32.91 24.22 -6.68
C GLU A 459 -32.70 22.98 -7.54
N PRO A 460 -31.44 22.55 -7.76
CA PRO A 460 -31.15 21.28 -8.42
C PRO A 460 -31.69 20.08 -7.61
N LEU A 461 -32.30 19.13 -8.27
CA LEU A 461 -32.95 17.93 -7.68
C LEU A 461 -32.04 17.12 -6.77
N TYR A 462 -30.72 17.20 -6.99
CA TYR A 462 -29.66 16.47 -6.27
C TYR A 462 -29.57 16.84 -4.77
N VAL A 463 -29.79 18.12 -4.43
CA VAL A 463 -29.72 18.60 -3.03
C VAL A 463 -30.93 18.11 -2.21
N ARG A 464 -32.07 17.82 -2.87
CA ARG A 464 -33.30 17.38 -2.21
C ARG A 464 -33.25 15.94 -1.73
N THR A 465 -32.49 15.07 -2.42
CA THR A 465 -32.40 13.62 -2.10
C THR A 465 -31.46 13.35 -0.94
N GLN A 466 -30.38 14.12 -0.76
CA GLN A 466 -29.45 13.92 0.36
C GLN A 466 -30.02 14.41 1.71
N ARG A 467 -30.88 15.41 1.70
CA ARG A 467 -31.52 15.91 2.95
C ARG A 467 -32.56 14.95 3.55
N LEU A 468 -33.12 14.04 2.76
CA LEU A 468 -34.07 13.02 3.26
C LEU A 468 -33.41 11.79 3.85
N ALA A 469 -32.13 11.53 3.54
CA ALA A 469 -31.39 10.39 4.04
C ALA A 469 -30.72 10.61 5.41
N LEU A 470 -30.70 11.85 5.93
CA LEU A 470 -29.99 12.24 7.16
C LEU A 470 -30.87 12.54 8.35
N LEU A 471 -32.20 12.25 8.28
CA LEU A 471 -33.07 12.34 9.45
C LEU A 471 -32.99 11.07 10.31
N PRO A 472 -32.72 11.19 11.63
CA PRO A 472 -32.68 10.02 12.51
C PRO A 472 -34.06 9.33 12.55
N HIS A 473 -34.08 8.02 12.63
CA HIS A 473 -35.23 7.11 12.61
C HIS A 473 -36.34 7.43 13.63
N ILE A 474 -36.15 8.37 14.54
CA ILE A 474 -37.08 8.72 15.63
C ILE A 474 -38.18 9.69 15.16
N LEU A 475 -38.05 10.33 14.00
CA LEU A 475 -39.04 11.31 13.50
C LEU A 475 -39.93 10.78 12.36
N GLN A 476 -39.69 9.57 11.88
CA GLN A 476 -40.53 8.97 10.80
C GLN A 476 -41.88 8.44 11.30
N THR A 477 -42.03 8.21 12.60
CA THR A 477 -43.28 7.61 13.17
C THR A 477 -44.39 8.62 13.53
N ARG A 478 -44.24 9.92 13.23
CA ARG A 478 -45.24 10.93 13.53
C ARG A 478 -45.82 11.68 12.31
N LEU A 479 -45.57 11.22 11.09
CA LEU A 479 -46.11 11.84 9.87
C LEU A 479 -47.05 10.93 9.06
N THR A 480 -47.53 9.83 9.67
CA THR A 480 -48.58 8.97 9.12
C THR A 480 -49.62 8.72 10.22
N ALA A 481 -50.33 9.78 10.62
CA ALA A 481 -51.62 9.73 11.27
C ALA A 481 -52.37 11.03 10.92
#